data_fc10135aaab2a894f9c3d0cc5992e7ce
#
_entry.id   fc10135aaab2a894f9c3d0cc5992e7ce
#
_cell.length_a   1.000
_cell.length_b   1.000
_cell.length_c   1.000
_cell.angle_alpha   90.00
_cell.angle_beta   90.00
_cell.angle_gamma   90.00
#
_symmetry.space_group_name_H-M   'P 1'
#
loop_
_entity.id
_entity.type
_entity.pdbx_description
1 polymer ?
#
loop_
_entity_poly.entity_id
_entity_poly.type
_entity_poly.pdbx_seq_one_letter_code
_entity_poly.pdbx_strand_id
1 'polypeptide(L)'
;MRASGGDTSGVQPTPAPATPGSPAAWAEALERSRRRTLAYTDLDDAPLTRQHSPLMSPLVWDLAHVGNYEELWLLRALTGAGPVLPGIDELYDAFRHPRADRPALPLLPPARARAYLADVRGRVLDTLDTLEPLETPGSLTRPATTPAVPGQAEATVRRLLTGGFVYGMVVQHEHQHDETLLATHQLGAAAGTLTPGPAVEEDLPDGRRTDGEVQVPAGEFTMGTSTDPWAYDNERPAHRVFVPEFRIDRLPVSNRAHLAFVEDGGYDDERLWSPEGWAWRCRERLAAPLFWRRDGGGGWLRHRFGADEPLPLDEPVQHVCWYEAQAHARWAGRRLPTEAEWEKACAHDPATGRSRRFPWGDDPPTPERANLGHRATRPAPLGAYPAGASAYGVEQLIGDVWEWTASDFAAYPGFASFPYREYSEVFFRPRAGADPGTGAPDPDQHFRGYKVLRGGSWATDASATRATFRNWDHPIRRQIFVGFRLARNAA
;
A
#
# COMPACT_ATOMS: atom_id res chain seq x y z
N MET A 1 20.76 37.49 -42.13
CA MET A 1 21.62 36.98 -41.06
C MET A 1 21.19 37.52 -39.74
N ARG A 2 20.40 36.83 -39.01
CA ARG A 2 20.16 37.06 -37.59
C ARG A 2 19.82 35.69 -36.99
N ALA A 3 20.64 35.25 -36.05
CA ALA A 3 20.45 34.01 -35.30
C ALA A 3 19.28 34.19 -34.33
N SER A 4 18.33 33.31 -34.36
CA SER A 4 17.23 33.18 -33.39
C SER A 4 17.76 32.36 -32.20
N GLY A 5 17.83 33.03 -31.04
CA GLY A 5 18.15 32.40 -29.77
C GLY A 5 17.01 31.46 -29.36
N GLY A 6 17.32 30.21 -29.10
CA GLY A 6 16.43 29.26 -28.50
C GLY A 6 16.22 29.58 -27.03
N ASP A 7 14.97 29.65 -26.66
CA ASP A 7 14.49 29.79 -25.27
C ASP A 7 14.72 28.46 -24.56
N THR A 8 15.69 28.42 -23.66
CA THR A 8 15.87 27.31 -22.74
C THR A 8 14.89 27.51 -21.59
N SER A 9 13.71 26.91 -21.70
CA SER A 9 12.75 26.82 -20.59
C SER A 9 13.44 26.14 -19.40
N GLY A 10 13.77 26.97 -18.39
CA GLY A 10 14.41 26.53 -17.18
C GLY A 10 13.50 25.56 -16.41
N VAL A 11 13.92 24.34 -16.31
CA VAL A 11 13.45 23.41 -15.29
C VAL A 11 13.83 24.04 -13.95
N GLN A 12 12.85 24.54 -13.21
CA GLN A 12 13.08 25.04 -11.86
C GLN A 12 13.62 23.88 -11.02
N PRO A 13 14.72 24.06 -10.28
CA PRO A 13 15.22 23.03 -9.38
C PRO A 13 14.12 22.69 -8.38
N THR A 14 13.83 21.41 -8.22
CA THR A 14 12.94 20.92 -7.18
C THR A 14 13.41 21.48 -5.84
N PRO A 15 12.58 22.21 -5.09
CA PRO A 15 13.01 22.77 -3.82
C PRO A 15 13.53 21.64 -2.92
N ALA A 16 14.60 21.94 -2.18
CA ALA A 16 15.14 20.99 -1.20
C ALA A 16 14.00 20.53 -0.27
N PRO A 17 13.92 19.22 0.04
CA PRO A 17 12.84 18.71 0.87
C PRO A 17 12.80 19.47 2.19
N ALA A 18 11.63 19.95 2.57
CA ALA A 18 11.42 20.65 3.83
C ALA A 18 11.87 19.76 4.99
N THR A 19 12.40 20.35 6.06
CA THR A 19 12.90 19.62 7.23
C THR A 19 11.82 18.63 7.72
N PRO A 20 12.10 17.33 7.76
CA PRO A 20 11.12 16.35 8.23
C PRO A 20 10.56 16.75 9.61
N GLY A 21 9.22 16.78 9.72
CA GLY A 21 8.56 17.14 10.97
C GLY A 21 8.25 18.63 11.14
N SER A 22 8.42 19.45 10.10
CA SER A 22 7.96 20.85 10.12
C SER A 22 6.55 21.00 9.52
N PRO A 23 5.77 22.04 9.91
CA PRO A 23 4.49 22.38 9.27
C PRO A 23 4.61 22.48 7.74
N ALA A 24 5.66 23.13 7.24
CA ALA A 24 5.92 23.25 5.81
C ALA A 24 6.12 21.90 5.11
N ALA A 25 6.82 20.96 5.75
CA ALA A 25 7.00 19.61 5.22
C ALA A 25 5.67 18.83 5.15
N TRP A 26 4.81 19.02 6.13
CA TRP A 26 3.49 18.37 6.13
C TRP A 26 2.55 18.99 5.11
N ALA A 27 2.54 20.33 4.98
CA ALA A 27 1.81 21.01 3.92
C ALA A 27 2.25 20.50 2.54
N GLU A 28 3.56 20.42 2.30
CA GLU A 28 4.11 19.88 1.04
C GLU A 28 3.69 18.42 0.79
N ALA A 29 3.71 17.57 1.82
CA ALA A 29 3.30 16.16 1.72
C ALA A 29 1.80 16.04 1.38
N LEU A 30 0.95 16.82 2.05
CA LEU A 30 -0.48 16.92 1.78
C LEU A 30 -0.76 17.41 0.35
N GLU A 31 -0.06 18.44 -0.11
CA GLU A 31 -0.20 18.94 -1.47
C GLU A 31 0.28 17.94 -2.53
N ARG A 32 1.33 17.19 -2.24
CA ARG A 32 1.86 16.17 -3.15
C ARG A 32 0.86 14.99 -3.30
N SER A 33 0.29 14.49 -2.20
CA SER A 33 -0.73 13.44 -2.27
C SER A 33 -1.94 13.91 -3.06
N ARG A 34 -2.46 15.11 -2.78
CA ARG A 34 -3.62 15.67 -3.48
C ARG A 34 -3.39 15.86 -4.98
N ARG A 35 -2.22 16.37 -5.38
CA ARG A 35 -1.90 16.50 -6.82
C ARG A 35 -1.97 15.15 -7.54
N ARG A 36 -1.54 14.07 -6.88
CA ARG A 36 -1.60 12.72 -7.44
C ARG A 36 -3.02 12.22 -7.56
N THR A 37 -3.82 12.33 -6.50
CA THR A 37 -5.26 12.00 -6.52
C THR A 37 -5.99 12.73 -7.65
N LEU A 38 -5.74 14.03 -7.79
CA LEU A 38 -6.37 14.83 -8.85
C LEU A 38 -5.90 14.42 -10.26
N ALA A 39 -4.65 14.05 -10.44
CA ALA A 39 -4.14 13.56 -11.72
C ALA A 39 -4.81 12.24 -12.16
N TYR A 40 -5.05 11.31 -11.22
CA TYR A 40 -5.77 10.06 -11.52
C TYR A 40 -7.28 10.23 -11.68
N THR A 41 -7.83 11.34 -11.25
CA THR A 41 -9.25 11.67 -11.38
C THR A 41 -9.51 12.83 -12.35
N ASP A 42 -8.51 13.21 -13.15
CA ASP A 42 -8.65 14.18 -14.25
C ASP A 42 -9.30 13.50 -15.47
N LEU A 43 -10.59 13.24 -15.34
CA LEU A 43 -11.42 12.53 -16.29
C LEU A 43 -12.76 13.26 -16.43
N ASP A 44 -13.47 12.96 -17.54
CA ASP A 44 -14.87 13.36 -17.71
C ASP A 44 -15.77 12.73 -16.64
N ASP A 45 -16.94 13.31 -16.41
CA ASP A 45 -17.87 12.89 -15.36
C ASP A 45 -18.36 11.44 -15.52
N ALA A 46 -18.58 10.97 -16.74
CA ALA A 46 -19.09 9.63 -16.99
C ALA A 46 -18.14 8.51 -16.53
N PRO A 47 -16.86 8.51 -16.88
CA PRO A 47 -15.92 7.53 -16.33
C PRO A 47 -15.68 7.68 -14.81
N LEU A 48 -15.73 8.90 -14.25
CA LEU A 48 -15.57 9.10 -12.81
C LEU A 48 -16.71 8.49 -11.98
N THR A 49 -17.93 8.55 -12.47
CA THR A 49 -19.12 8.05 -11.75
C THR A 49 -19.41 6.58 -12.00
N ARG A 50 -18.82 6.00 -13.04
CA ARG A 50 -19.00 4.60 -13.39
C ARG A 50 -18.21 3.69 -12.45
N GLN A 51 -18.81 2.56 -12.02
CA GLN A 51 -18.06 1.46 -11.41
C GLN A 51 -17.42 0.59 -12.51
N HIS A 52 -16.10 0.59 -12.58
CA HIS A 52 -15.33 -0.16 -13.60
C HIS A 52 -15.15 -1.64 -13.25
N SER A 53 -15.28 -1.97 -11.98
CA SER A 53 -15.21 -3.35 -11.47
C SER A 53 -16.01 -3.44 -10.16
N PRO A 54 -16.73 -4.53 -9.90
CA PRO A 54 -17.40 -4.74 -8.62
C PRO A 54 -16.43 -4.82 -7.43
N LEU A 55 -15.14 -5.04 -7.69
CA LEU A 55 -14.08 -5.05 -6.68
C LEU A 55 -13.64 -3.65 -6.26
N MET A 56 -14.03 -2.61 -7.01
CA MET A 56 -13.58 -1.23 -6.81
C MET A 56 -14.77 -0.29 -6.71
N SER A 57 -14.56 0.86 -6.07
CA SER A 57 -15.56 1.94 -6.02
C SER A 57 -15.60 2.71 -7.35
N PRO A 58 -16.67 3.49 -7.64
CA PRO A 58 -16.55 4.58 -8.59
C PRO A 58 -15.44 5.54 -8.18
N LEU A 59 -14.63 6.03 -9.13
CA LEU A 59 -13.50 6.91 -8.83
C LEU A 59 -13.90 8.18 -8.06
N VAL A 60 -15.11 8.72 -8.32
CA VAL A 60 -15.66 9.88 -7.61
C VAL A 60 -15.90 9.58 -6.13
N TRP A 61 -16.17 8.32 -5.76
CA TRP A 61 -16.31 7.94 -4.35
C TRP A 61 -14.96 8.06 -3.62
N ASP A 62 -13.89 7.52 -4.19
CA ASP A 62 -12.54 7.63 -3.61
C ASP A 62 -12.13 9.11 -3.50
N LEU A 63 -12.40 9.90 -4.53
CA LEU A 63 -12.13 11.34 -4.55
C LEU A 63 -12.74 12.07 -3.35
N ALA A 64 -14.04 11.87 -3.08
CA ALA A 64 -14.71 12.53 -1.96
C ALA A 64 -14.38 11.89 -0.60
N HIS A 65 -14.13 10.59 -0.57
CA HIS A 65 -13.77 9.86 0.64
C HIS A 65 -12.43 10.33 1.24
N VAL A 66 -11.40 10.55 0.41
CA VAL A 66 -10.13 11.09 0.91
C VAL A 66 -10.29 12.49 1.49
N GLY A 67 -11.17 13.32 0.91
CA GLY A 67 -11.52 14.63 1.46
C GLY A 67 -12.27 14.55 2.79
N ASN A 68 -13.20 13.63 2.92
CA ASN A 68 -13.93 13.41 4.16
C ASN A 68 -13.00 12.90 5.28
N TYR A 69 -12.06 12.01 4.97
CA TYR A 69 -11.07 11.54 5.93
C TYR A 69 -10.14 12.67 6.39
N GLU A 70 -9.69 13.51 5.47
CA GLU A 70 -8.89 14.70 5.78
C GLU A 70 -9.64 15.69 6.66
N GLU A 71 -10.90 15.99 6.33
CA GLU A 71 -11.78 16.85 7.14
C GLU A 71 -11.93 16.31 8.56
N LEU A 72 -12.26 15.02 8.67
CA LEU A 72 -12.50 14.36 9.96
C LEU A 72 -11.29 14.50 10.90
N TRP A 73 -10.09 14.26 10.37
CA TRP A 73 -8.89 14.16 11.20
C TRP A 73 -8.11 15.46 11.34
N LEU A 74 -7.98 16.26 10.27
CA LEU A 74 -7.16 17.48 10.29
C LEU A 74 -7.95 18.75 10.61
N LEU A 75 -9.28 18.75 10.44
CA LEU A 75 -10.12 19.86 10.88
C LEU A 75 -10.88 19.51 12.15
N ARG A 76 -11.82 18.58 12.06
CA ARG A 76 -12.80 18.36 13.14
C ARG A 76 -12.16 17.78 14.40
N ALA A 77 -11.28 16.78 14.27
CA ALA A 77 -10.58 16.20 15.41
C ALA A 77 -9.62 17.19 16.08
N LEU A 78 -9.03 18.13 15.34
CA LEU A 78 -8.09 19.10 15.89
C LEU A 78 -8.74 20.40 16.36
N THR A 79 -9.84 20.85 15.75
CA THR A 79 -10.43 22.17 16.03
C THR A 79 -11.82 22.10 16.65
N GLY A 80 -12.50 20.96 16.58
CA GLY A 80 -13.91 20.84 17.00
C GLY A 80 -14.90 21.45 16.00
N ALA A 81 -14.47 21.81 14.79
CA ALA A 81 -15.36 22.30 13.75
C ALA A 81 -16.45 21.29 13.39
N GLY A 82 -17.60 21.77 12.97
CA GLY A 82 -18.64 20.94 12.38
C GLY A 82 -18.29 20.49 10.96
N PRO A 83 -19.05 19.53 10.40
CA PRO A 83 -18.80 19.06 9.04
C PRO A 83 -19.03 20.16 8.00
N VAL A 84 -18.18 20.21 6.98
CA VAL A 84 -18.30 21.15 5.85
C VAL A 84 -19.60 20.90 5.07
N LEU A 85 -19.94 19.61 4.89
CA LEU A 85 -21.20 19.21 4.27
C LEU A 85 -21.98 18.29 5.25
N PRO A 86 -23.25 18.62 5.55
CA PRO A 86 -24.09 17.74 6.37
C PRO A 86 -24.26 16.35 5.75
N GLY A 87 -24.15 15.29 6.58
CA GLY A 87 -24.33 13.90 6.15
C GLY A 87 -23.19 13.29 5.36
N ILE A 88 -22.09 14.02 5.18
CA ILE A 88 -20.93 13.55 4.39
C ILE A 88 -20.32 12.28 4.98
N ASP A 89 -20.22 12.18 6.32
CA ASP A 89 -19.62 11.04 6.99
C ASP A 89 -20.39 9.74 6.73
N GLU A 90 -21.72 9.79 6.80
CA GLU A 90 -22.55 8.61 6.54
C GLU A 90 -22.47 8.15 5.10
N LEU A 91 -22.33 9.10 4.15
CA LEU A 91 -22.26 8.80 2.72
C LEU A 91 -20.94 8.15 2.32
N TYR A 92 -19.83 8.60 2.91
CA TYR A 92 -18.48 8.14 2.55
C TYR A 92 -17.85 7.20 3.59
N ASP A 93 -18.66 6.62 4.47
CA ASP A 93 -18.23 5.57 5.41
C ASP A 93 -17.99 4.25 4.66
N ALA A 94 -16.72 3.86 4.58
CA ALA A 94 -16.30 2.65 3.89
C ALA A 94 -16.81 1.35 4.56
N PHE A 95 -17.15 1.41 5.85
CA PHE A 95 -17.66 0.26 6.61
C PHE A 95 -19.17 0.08 6.48
N ARG A 96 -19.91 1.18 6.26
CA ARG A 96 -21.36 1.13 6.02
C ARG A 96 -21.71 0.69 4.60
N HIS A 97 -20.86 1.00 3.64
CA HIS A 97 -21.16 0.83 2.22
C HIS A 97 -20.14 -0.10 1.54
N PRO A 98 -20.47 -1.40 1.38
CA PRO A 98 -19.71 -2.31 0.54
C PRO A 98 -19.47 -1.73 -0.85
N ARG A 99 -18.32 -2.05 -1.46
CA ARG A 99 -17.95 -1.48 -2.78
C ARG A 99 -19.01 -1.72 -3.86
N ALA A 100 -19.66 -2.88 -3.83
CA ALA A 100 -20.72 -3.24 -4.78
C ALA A 100 -21.95 -2.32 -4.72
N ASP A 101 -22.23 -1.73 -3.54
CA ASP A 101 -23.43 -0.90 -3.32
C ASP A 101 -23.18 0.60 -3.58
N ARG A 102 -21.91 1.02 -3.63
CA ARG A 102 -21.51 2.42 -3.79
C ARG A 102 -22.06 3.11 -5.05
N PRO A 103 -22.24 2.44 -6.21
CA PRO A 103 -22.86 3.06 -7.38
C PRO A 103 -24.31 3.54 -7.18
N ALA A 104 -25.03 2.95 -6.23
CA ALA A 104 -26.43 3.29 -5.94
C ALA A 104 -26.54 4.45 -4.91
N LEU A 105 -25.45 4.90 -4.32
CA LEU A 105 -25.44 5.99 -3.35
C LEU A 105 -25.60 7.35 -4.04
N PRO A 106 -26.19 8.36 -3.38
CA PRO A 106 -26.29 9.72 -3.88
C PRO A 106 -24.93 10.44 -3.76
N LEU A 107 -23.91 9.93 -4.47
CA LEU A 107 -22.56 10.48 -4.43
C LEU A 107 -22.53 11.94 -4.90
N LEU A 108 -21.56 12.70 -4.39
CA LEU A 108 -21.32 14.06 -4.89
C LEU A 108 -21.00 14.02 -6.38
N PRO A 109 -21.64 14.87 -7.19
CA PRO A 109 -21.21 15.06 -8.57
C PRO A 109 -19.71 15.45 -8.64
N PRO A 110 -18.96 15.05 -9.68
CA PRO A 110 -17.50 15.27 -9.75
C PRO A 110 -17.05 16.71 -9.47
N ALA A 111 -17.74 17.70 -10.02
CA ALA A 111 -17.43 19.11 -9.77
C ALA A 111 -17.60 19.49 -8.29
N ARG A 112 -18.63 18.97 -7.62
CA ARG A 112 -18.85 19.21 -6.19
C ARG A 112 -17.84 18.46 -5.31
N ALA A 113 -17.47 17.24 -5.69
CA ALA A 113 -16.42 16.48 -5.00
C ALA A 113 -15.08 17.23 -5.06
N ARG A 114 -14.68 17.73 -6.23
CA ARG A 114 -13.47 18.56 -6.39
C ARG A 114 -13.53 19.85 -5.57
N ALA A 115 -14.66 20.57 -5.59
CA ALA A 115 -14.83 21.79 -4.80
C ALA A 115 -14.76 21.50 -3.28
N TYR A 116 -15.35 20.39 -2.84
CA TYR A 116 -15.27 19.93 -1.45
C TYR A 116 -13.82 19.64 -1.04
N LEU A 117 -13.05 18.91 -1.85
CA LEU A 117 -11.64 18.64 -1.58
C LEU A 117 -10.82 19.93 -1.47
N ALA A 118 -11.07 20.89 -2.36
CA ALA A 118 -10.35 22.16 -2.36
C ALA A 118 -10.67 23.01 -1.10
N ASP A 119 -11.95 23.07 -0.71
CA ASP A 119 -12.37 23.78 0.52
C ASP A 119 -11.78 23.14 1.78
N VAL A 120 -11.84 21.81 1.91
CA VAL A 120 -11.25 21.10 3.05
C VAL A 120 -9.75 21.36 3.12
N ARG A 121 -9.00 21.19 2.02
CA ARG A 121 -7.56 21.43 1.98
C ARG A 121 -7.18 22.86 2.34
N GLY A 122 -7.88 23.85 1.82
CA GLY A 122 -7.65 25.27 2.18
C GLY A 122 -7.74 25.48 3.69
N ARG A 123 -8.83 25.01 4.31
CA ARG A 123 -9.01 25.11 5.77
C ARG A 123 -7.98 24.32 6.58
N VAL A 124 -7.53 23.17 6.08
CA VAL A 124 -6.47 22.38 6.72
C VAL A 124 -5.17 23.13 6.74
N LEU A 125 -4.78 23.76 5.61
CA LEU A 125 -3.56 24.56 5.54
C LEU A 125 -3.64 25.80 6.45
N ASP A 126 -4.78 26.51 6.45
CA ASP A 126 -5.02 27.62 7.37
C ASP A 126 -4.89 27.19 8.84
N THR A 127 -5.44 26.00 9.17
CA THR A 127 -5.34 25.43 10.52
C THR A 127 -3.90 25.10 10.88
N LEU A 128 -3.16 24.47 9.96
CA LEU A 128 -1.76 24.09 10.16
C LEU A 128 -0.87 25.29 10.47
N ASP A 129 -1.12 26.42 9.82
CA ASP A 129 -0.39 27.68 10.03
C ASP A 129 -0.64 28.29 11.43
N THR A 130 -1.72 27.89 12.11
CA THR A 130 -2.03 28.35 13.49
C THR A 130 -1.38 27.50 14.58
N LEU A 131 -0.86 26.33 14.25
CA LEU A 131 -0.27 25.41 15.23
C LEU A 131 1.15 25.85 15.63
N GLU A 132 1.48 25.69 16.90
CA GLU A 132 2.76 26.08 17.48
C GLU A 132 3.70 24.87 17.62
N PRO A 133 5.00 25.01 17.25
CA PRO A 133 5.98 23.95 17.49
C PRO A 133 6.17 23.65 18.97
N LEU A 134 6.36 22.38 19.32
CA LEU A 134 6.78 21.94 20.64
C LEU A 134 8.29 21.68 20.68
N GLU A 135 8.88 21.61 21.88
CA GLU A 135 10.29 21.21 22.08
C GLU A 135 10.61 19.81 21.50
N THR A 136 9.62 18.91 21.49
CA THR A 136 9.75 17.58 20.88
C THR A 136 9.77 17.74 19.35
N PRO A 137 10.84 17.36 18.66
CA PRO A 137 10.96 17.49 17.22
C PRO A 137 9.76 16.90 16.46
N GLY A 138 9.23 17.68 15.52
CA GLY A 138 8.07 17.28 14.71
C GLY A 138 6.73 17.22 15.46
N SER A 139 6.66 17.74 16.68
CA SER A 139 5.40 17.80 17.45
C SER A 139 4.84 19.22 17.43
N LEU A 140 3.51 19.32 17.36
CA LEU A 140 2.77 20.59 17.42
C LEU A 140 1.80 20.60 18.59
N THR A 141 1.39 21.79 18.96
CA THR A 141 0.29 22.03 19.91
C THR A 141 -0.61 23.14 19.39
N ARG A 142 -1.83 23.17 19.87
CA ARG A 142 -2.74 24.28 19.62
C ARG A 142 -2.31 25.46 20.51
N PRO A 143 -2.46 26.72 20.05
CA PRO A 143 -2.25 27.88 20.89
C PRO A 143 -3.09 27.78 22.19
N ALA A 144 -2.53 28.24 23.30
CA ALA A 144 -3.22 28.21 24.60
C ALA A 144 -4.57 28.96 24.59
N THR A 145 -4.73 29.88 23.65
CA THR A 145 -5.97 30.66 23.43
C THR A 145 -7.05 29.90 22.69
N THR A 146 -6.72 28.72 22.10
CA THR A 146 -7.68 27.93 21.34
C THR A 146 -8.64 27.19 22.29
N PRO A 147 -9.97 27.29 22.12
CA PRO A 147 -10.93 26.58 22.95
C PRO A 147 -10.71 25.05 22.91
N ALA A 148 -11.03 24.37 24.00
CA ALA A 148 -11.01 22.91 24.04
C ALA A 148 -11.95 22.31 22.99
N VAL A 149 -11.56 21.19 22.38
CA VAL A 149 -12.40 20.48 21.40
C VAL A 149 -13.52 19.76 22.14
N PRO A 150 -14.79 20.10 21.91
CA PRO A 150 -15.90 19.43 22.57
C PRO A 150 -15.89 17.92 22.29
N GLY A 151 -16.05 17.12 23.34
CA GLY A 151 -16.15 15.65 23.20
C GLY A 151 -14.84 14.91 23.01
N GLN A 152 -13.69 15.61 22.92
CA GLN A 152 -12.38 14.97 22.85
C GLN A 152 -11.52 15.35 24.07
N ALA A 153 -10.82 14.36 24.63
CA ALA A 153 -9.83 14.61 25.67
C ALA A 153 -8.60 15.31 25.07
N GLU A 154 -8.12 16.36 25.73
CA GLU A 154 -6.91 17.10 25.32
C GLU A 154 -5.69 16.18 25.10
N ALA A 155 -5.61 15.09 25.89
CA ALA A 155 -4.58 14.07 25.73
C ALA A 155 -4.64 13.38 24.36
N THR A 156 -5.84 13.15 23.81
CA THR A 156 -6.02 12.57 22.47
C THR A 156 -5.52 13.53 21.40
N VAL A 157 -5.90 14.80 21.44
CA VAL A 157 -5.44 15.83 20.48
C VAL A 157 -3.91 15.96 20.53
N ARG A 158 -3.34 16.01 21.73
CA ARG A 158 -1.87 16.04 21.89
C ARG A 158 -1.21 14.81 21.26
N ARG A 159 -1.77 13.62 21.47
CA ARG A 159 -1.24 12.39 20.88
C ARG A 159 -1.33 12.40 19.33
N LEU A 160 -2.41 12.92 18.76
CA LEU A 160 -2.57 13.11 17.32
C LEU A 160 -1.49 14.03 16.72
N LEU A 161 -1.15 15.09 17.43
CA LEU A 161 -0.17 16.09 17.01
C LEU A 161 1.30 15.68 17.28
N THR A 162 1.53 14.69 18.16
CA THR A 162 2.89 14.23 18.49
C THR A 162 3.58 13.63 17.27
N GLY A 163 4.76 14.15 16.91
CA GLY A 163 5.52 13.71 15.73
C GLY A 163 4.79 13.91 14.41
N GLY A 164 3.73 14.74 14.37
CA GLY A 164 2.91 14.94 13.19
C GLY A 164 2.11 13.70 12.77
N PHE A 165 1.84 12.79 13.71
CA PHE A 165 1.18 11.51 13.42
C PHE A 165 -0.09 11.66 12.58
N VAL A 166 -0.99 12.59 12.94
CA VAL A 166 -2.25 12.76 12.24
C VAL A 166 -2.07 13.23 10.78
N TYR A 167 -1.06 14.08 10.52
CA TYR A 167 -0.71 14.50 9.17
C TYR A 167 -0.14 13.33 8.37
N GLY A 168 0.78 12.58 8.97
CA GLY A 168 1.31 11.36 8.37
C GLY A 168 0.23 10.32 8.06
N MET A 169 -0.72 10.15 8.96
CA MET A 169 -1.85 9.24 8.78
C MET A 169 -2.71 9.64 7.58
N VAL A 170 -3.06 10.92 7.45
CA VAL A 170 -3.89 11.41 6.33
C VAL A 170 -3.14 11.33 5.01
N VAL A 171 -1.85 11.70 4.98
CA VAL A 171 -1.01 11.58 3.77
C VAL A 171 -0.90 10.12 3.32
N GLN A 172 -0.62 9.20 4.25
CA GLN A 172 -0.53 7.77 3.93
C GLN A 172 -1.88 7.21 3.44
N HIS A 173 -2.99 7.61 4.06
CA HIS A 173 -4.33 7.20 3.65
C HIS A 173 -4.66 7.65 2.21
N GLU A 174 -4.39 8.92 1.87
CA GLU A 174 -4.61 9.43 0.50
C GLU A 174 -3.74 8.67 -0.51
N HIS A 175 -2.47 8.40 -0.20
CA HIS A 175 -1.60 7.60 -1.08
C HIS A 175 -2.03 6.13 -1.21
N GLN A 176 -2.62 5.52 -0.18
CA GLN A 176 -3.24 4.20 -0.30
C GLN A 176 -4.45 4.21 -1.24
N HIS A 177 -5.21 5.31 -1.26
CA HIS A 177 -6.28 5.52 -2.23
C HIS A 177 -5.74 5.81 -3.64
N ASP A 178 -4.60 6.49 -3.81
CA ASP A 178 -3.94 6.63 -5.11
C ASP A 178 -3.59 5.27 -5.72
N GLU A 179 -3.10 4.32 -4.91
CA GLU A 179 -2.85 2.94 -5.35
C GLU A 179 -4.16 2.22 -5.73
N THR A 180 -5.25 2.46 -4.99
CA THR A 180 -6.59 1.96 -5.30
C THR A 180 -7.12 2.53 -6.63
N LEU A 181 -6.93 3.83 -6.86
CA LEU A 181 -7.29 4.48 -8.13
C LEU A 181 -6.54 3.85 -9.31
N LEU A 182 -5.23 3.61 -9.18
CA LEU A 182 -4.44 2.92 -10.20
C LEU A 182 -4.93 1.51 -10.49
N ALA A 183 -5.27 0.74 -9.46
CA ALA A 183 -5.85 -0.59 -9.64
C ALA A 183 -7.20 -0.52 -10.38
N THR A 184 -8.00 0.53 -10.12
CA THR A 184 -9.24 0.79 -10.86
C THR A 184 -8.97 1.14 -12.31
N HIS A 185 -7.96 1.96 -12.60
CA HIS A 185 -7.52 2.26 -13.96
C HIS A 185 -7.09 1.01 -14.72
N GLN A 186 -6.28 0.15 -14.09
CA GLN A 186 -5.83 -1.11 -14.69
C GLN A 186 -7.01 -2.05 -15.02
N LEU A 187 -7.96 -2.21 -14.09
CA LEU A 187 -9.15 -3.03 -14.30
C LEU A 187 -10.08 -2.44 -15.37
N GLY A 188 -10.30 -1.13 -15.32
CA GLY A 188 -11.14 -0.42 -16.29
C GLY A 188 -10.56 -0.45 -17.70
N ALA A 189 -9.24 -0.31 -17.84
CA ALA A 189 -8.54 -0.43 -19.11
C ALA A 189 -8.65 -1.85 -19.67
N ALA A 190 -8.43 -2.88 -18.85
CA ALA A 190 -8.57 -4.27 -19.26
C ALA A 190 -10.01 -4.64 -19.67
N ALA A 191 -11.00 -4.01 -19.06
CA ALA A 191 -12.42 -4.17 -19.40
C ALA A 191 -12.87 -3.28 -20.57
N GLY A 192 -12.00 -2.39 -21.09
CA GLY A 192 -12.36 -1.41 -22.13
C GLY A 192 -13.38 -0.36 -21.68
N THR A 193 -13.48 -0.12 -20.38
CA THR A 193 -14.45 0.80 -19.78
C THR A 193 -13.84 2.12 -19.32
N LEU A 194 -12.52 2.20 -19.31
CA LEU A 194 -11.75 3.37 -18.96
C LEU A 194 -10.58 3.51 -19.92
N THR A 195 -10.40 4.71 -20.47
CA THR A 195 -9.18 5.05 -21.21
C THR A 195 -8.01 5.03 -20.22
N PRO A 196 -6.89 4.40 -20.57
CA PRO A 196 -5.74 4.35 -19.68
C PRO A 196 -5.35 5.74 -19.20
N GLY A 197 -5.09 5.88 -17.91
CA GLY A 197 -4.41 7.05 -17.37
C GLY A 197 -3.00 7.15 -17.93
N PRO A 198 -2.30 8.28 -17.73
CA PRO A 198 -0.94 8.43 -18.23
C PRO A 198 -0.05 7.33 -17.67
N ALA A 199 0.44 6.44 -18.56
CA ALA A 199 1.52 5.55 -18.20
C ALA A 199 2.77 6.41 -17.98
N VAL A 200 3.30 6.42 -16.77
CA VAL A 200 4.60 7.04 -16.50
C VAL A 200 5.67 6.01 -16.84
N GLU A 201 6.44 6.31 -17.83
CA GLU A 201 7.53 5.46 -18.31
C GLU A 201 8.86 6.13 -17.95
N GLU A 202 9.25 6.11 -16.67
CA GLU A 202 10.65 6.39 -16.35
C GLU A 202 11.52 5.18 -16.68
N ASP A 203 12.74 5.43 -17.14
CA ASP A 203 13.74 4.39 -17.34
C ASP A 203 14.10 3.78 -15.99
N LEU A 204 13.77 2.51 -15.82
CA LEU A 204 14.16 1.74 -14.64
C LEU A 204 15.57 1.18 -14.83
N PRO A 205 16.35 1.02 -13.75
CA PRO A 205 17.68 0.43 -13.85
C PRO A 205 17.61 -0.99 -14.42
N ASP A 206 18.65 -1.36 -15.16
CA ASP A 206 18.81 -2.74 -15.64
C ASP A 206 18.92 -3.72 -14.48
N GLY A 207 18.22 -4.83 -14.58
CA GLY A 207 18.33 -5.91 -13.60
C GLY A 207 19.64 -6.68 -13.75
N ARG A 208 20.27 -6.95 -12.61
CA ARG A 208 21.39 -7.91 -12.51
C ARG A 208 20.95 -9.08 -11.64
N ARG A 209 20.08 -9.91 -12.20
CA ARG A 209 19.51 -11.03 -11.47
C ARG A 209 20.61 -11.91 -10.87
N THR A 210 20.63 -11.99 -9.56
CA THR A 210 21.45 -12.93 -8.79
C THR A 210 20.49 -13.90 -8.08
N ASP A 211 20.28 -15.05 -8.69
CA ASP A 211 19.44 -16.10 -8.09
C ASP A 211 20.09 -16.63 -6.81
N GLY A 212 19.26 -17.18 -5.96
CA GLY A 212 19.71 -17.88 -4.75
C GLY A 212 18.92 -17.51 -3.51
N GLU A 213 19.22 -18.21 -2.47
CA GLU A 213 18.64 -18.03 -1.14
C GLU A 213 19.62 -17.35 -0.20
N VAL A 214 19.08 -16.59 0.72
CA VAL A 214 19.81 -16.01 1.84
C VAL A 214 19.46 -16.78 3.10
N GLN A 215 20.46 -17.19 3.86
CA GLN A 215 20.29 -17.81 5.17
C GLN A 215 20.16 -16.73 6.23
N VAL A 216 19.07 -16.78 7.00
CA VAL A 216 18.82 -15.91 8.16
C VAL A 216 18.93 -16.75 9.41
N PRO A 217 19.95 -16.50 10.28
CA PRO A 217 20.19 -17.30 11.47
C PRO A 217 19.02 -17.25 12.47
N ALA A 218 18.88 -18.32 13.26
CA ALA A 218 17.96 -18.33 14.39
C ALA A 218 18.30 -17.22 15.39
N GLY A 219 17.29 -16.71 16.07
CA GLY A 219 17.47 -15.74 17.14
C GLY A 219 16.32 -14.76 17.28
N GLU A 220 16.34 -14.04 18.38
CA GLU A 220 15.38 -12.98 18.66
C GLU A 220 15.71 -11.70 17.88
N PHE A 221 14.67 -10.99 17.49
CA PHE A 221 14.79 -9.64 16.97
C PHE A 221 13.62 -8.78 17.48
N THR A 222 13.71 -7.47 17.31
CA THR A 222 12.61 -6.54 17.60
C THR A 222 11.75 -6.39 16.37
N MET A 223 10.51 -6.86 16.44
CA MET A 223 9.47 -6.73 15.44
C MET A 223 8.56 -5.53 15.75
N GLY A 224 8.13 -4.82 14.74
CA GLY A 224 7.32 -3.61 14.90
C GLY A 224 8.12 -2.41 15.41
N THR A 225 7.41 -1.32 15.74
CA THR A 225 8.04 -0.09 16.20
C THR A 225 7.25 0.57 17.33
N SER A 226 7.96 1.26 18.24
CA SER A 226 7.35 2.16 19.23
C SER A 226 7.81 3.61 19.06
N THR A 227 8.71 3.86 18.12
CA THR A 227 9.41 5.15 17.95
C THR A 227 9.12 5.85 16.63
N ASP A 228 8.75 5.14 15.55
CA ASP A 228 8.43 5.80 14.28
C ASP A 228 7.15 6.63 14.47
N PRO A 229 7.21 7.96 14.29
CA PRO A 229 6.07 8.83 14.57
C PRO A 229 4.88 8.57 13.65
N TRP A 230 5.11 8.09 12.44
CA TRP A 230 4.06 7.86 11.44
C TRP A 230 3.60 6.40 11.36
N ALA A 231 4.12 5.53 12.24
CA ALA A 231 3.67 4.16 12.31
C ALA A 231 2.21 4.07 12.79
N TYR A 232 1.46 3.24 12.10
CA TYR A 232 0.09 2.92 12.49
C TYR A 232 0.04 2.08 13.76
N ASP A 233 -1.14 1.97 14.35
CA ASP A 233 -1.37 1.18 15.55
C ASP A 233 -1.04 -0.31 15.36
N ASN A 234 -1.29 -0.86 14.16
CA ASN A 234 -1.01 -2.25 13.83
C ASN A 234 0.49 -2.61 13.73
N GLU A 235 1.36 -1.60 13.62
CA GLU A 235 2.80 -1.77 13.66
C GLU A 235 3.37 -1.73 15.09
N ARG A 236 2.51 -1.50 16.07
CA ARG A 236 2.86 -1.21 17.47
C ARG A 236 2.27 -2.24 18.44
N PRO A 237 2.90 -2.38 19.63
CA PRO A 237 4.21 -1.89 20.00
C PRO A 237 5.35 -2.73 19.42
N ALA A 238 6.57 -2.20 19.43
CA ALA A 238 7.76 -3.01 19.22
C ALA A 238 7.83 -4.11 20.28
N HIS A 239 8.10 -5.34 19.86
CA HIS A 239 8.16 -6.50 20.76
C HIS A 239 9.21 -7.52 20.31
N ARG A 240 9.66 -8.38 21.21
CA ARG A 240 10.66 -9.41 20.91
C ARG A 240 9.99 -10.63 20.30
N VAL A 241 10.55 -11.10 19.19
CA VAL A 241 10.09 -12.32 18.51
C VAL A 241 11.30 -13.22 18.26
N PHE A 242 11.22 -14.48 18.66
CA PHE A 242 12.19 -15.50 18.27
C PHE A 242 11.78 -16.08 16.92
N VAL A 243 12.71 -16.06 15.96
CA VAL A 243 12.54 -16.67 14.64
C VAL A 243 13.57 -17.77 14.49
N PRO A 244 13.16 -19.03 14.23
CA PRO A 244 14.07 -20.11 13.89
C PRO A 244 14.92 -19.79 12.66
N GLU A 245 16.02 -20.49 12.46
CA GLU A 245 16.80 -20.37 11.23
C GLU A 245 15.97 -20.76 10.01
N PHE A 246 16.04 -19.94 8.96
CA PHE A 246 15.33 -20.17 7.70
C PHE A 246 16.17 -19.67 6.53
N ARG A 247 15.76 -20.06 5.34
CA ARG A 247 16.25 -19.50 4.08
C ARG A 247 15.13 -18.78 3.37
N ILE A 248 15.45 -17.63 2.78
CA ILE A 248 14.53 -16.79 2.02
C ILE A 248 15.15 -16.47 0.66
N ASP A 249 14.33 -16.37 -0.38
CA ASP A 249 14.82 -15.95 -1.69
C ASP A 249 15.43 -14.55 -1.62
N ARG A 250 16.57 -14.38 -2.28
CA ARG A 250 17.22 -13.07 -2.41
C ARG A 250 16.31 -12.07 -3.09
N LEU A 251 15.59 -12.49 -4.12
CA LEU A 251 14.72 -11.69 -4.98
C LEU A 251 13.28 -12.19 -4.92
N PRO A 252 12.26 -11.38 -5.25
CA PRO A 252 10.90 -11.85 -5.45
C PRO A 252 10.82 -12.91 -6.57
N VAL A 253 9.73 -13.67 -6.60
CA VAL A 253 9.46 -14.63 -7.69
C VAL A 253 9.25 -13.86 -8.99
N SER A 254 10.00 -14.23 -10.04
CA SER A 254 9.88 -13.61 -11.37
C SER A 254 8.68 -14.12 -12.16
N ASN A 255 8.28 -13.37 -13.18
CA ASN A 255 7.33 -13.84 -14.19
C ASN A 255 7.82 -15.14 -14.85
N ARG A 256 9.11 -15.27 -15.11
CA ARG A 256 9.73 -16.50 -15.67
C ARG A 256 9.50 -17.72 -14.76
N ALA A 257 9.74 -17.57 -13.47
CA ALA A 257 9.56 -18.67 -12.51
C ALA A 257 8.09 -19.03 -12.34
N HIS A 258 7.20 -18.03 -12.31
CA HIS A 258 5.77 -18.28 -12.22
C HIS A 258 5.21 -18.87 -13.51
N LEU A 259 5.72 -18.47 -14.66
CA LEU A 259 5.37 -19.06 -15.95
C LEU A 259 5.72 -20.55 -16.00
N ALA A 260 6.86 -20.97 -15.46
CA ALA A 260 7.21 -22.38 -15.38
C ALA A 260 6.17 -23.17 -14.55
N PHE A 261 5.67 -22.62 -13.44
CA PHE A 261 4.57 -23.22 -12.66
C PHE A 261 3.27 -23.33 -13.49
N VAL A 262 2.93 -22.29 -14.26
CA VAL A 262 1.75 -22.29 -15.13
C VAL A 262 1.86 -23.38 -16.18
N GLU A 263 3.02 -23.46 -16.87
CA GLU A 263 3.25 -24.38 -17.97
C GLU A 263 3.42 -25.84 -17.53
N ASP A 264 3.86 -26.07 -16.30
CA ASP A 264 3.91 -27.40 -15.67
C ASP A 264 2.52 -27.89 -15.16
N GLY A 265 1.45 -27.13 -15.46
CA GLY A 265 0.09 -27.48 -15.07
C GLY A 265 -0.27 -27.17 -13.62
N GLY A 266 0.47 -26.26 -12.97
CA GLY A 266 0.29 -25.94 -11.55
C GLY A 266 -1.10 -25.42 -11.19
N TYR A 267 -1.82 -24.82 -12.14
CA TYR A 267 -3.22 -24.42 -11.97
C TYR A 267 -4.20 -25.60 -12.08
N ASP A 268 -3.80 -26.73 -12.61
CA ASP A 268 -4.66 -27.90 -12.82
C ASP A 268 -4.36 -29.05 -11.84
N ASP A 269 -3.31 -28.92 -11.02
CA ASP A 269 -2.94 -29.89 -10.00
C ASP A 269 -3.51 -29.50 -8.61
N GLU A 270 -4.66 -30.09 -8.24
CA GLU A 270 -5.33 -29.86 -6.96
C GLU A 270 -4.40 -30.08 -5.75
N ARG A 271 -3.42 -30.97 -5.83
CA ARG A 271 -2.49 -31.30 -4.73
C ARG A 271 -1.66 -30.11 -4.29
N LEU A 272 -1.47 -29.11 -5.15
CA LEU A 272 -0.71 -27.89 -4.89
C LEU A 272 -1.51 -26.82 -4.13
N TRP A 273 -2.82 -26.92 -4.13
CA TRP A 273 -3.72 -25.92 -3.56
C TRP A 273 -4.23 -26.33 -2.18
N SER A 274 -4.60 -25.35 -1.33
CA SER A 274 -5.47 -25.66 -0.19
C SER A 274 -6.88 -25.96 -0.67
N PRO A 275 -7.72 -26.65 0.11
CA PRO A 275 -9.11 -26.91 -0.28
C PRO A 275 -9.89 -25.63 -0.66
N GLU A 276 -9.73 -24.57 0.11
CA GLU A 276 -10.35 -23.26 -0.14
C GLU A 276 -9.79 -22.62 -1.42
N GLY A 277 -8.46 -22.67 -1.60
CA GLY A 277 -7.78 -22.15 -2.78
C GLY A 277 -8.20 -22.89 -4.04
N TRP A 278 -8.33 -24.21 -3.98
CA TRP A 278 -8.80 -25.03 -5.09
C TRP A 278 -10.26 -24.71 -5.45
N ALA A 279 -11.13 -24.61 -4.46
CA ALA A 279 -12.52 -24.22 -4.67
C ALA A 279 -12.63 -22.84 -5.33
N TRP A 280 -11.81 -21.88 -4.88
CA TRP A 280 -11.70 -20.55 -5.47
C TRP A 280 -11.21 -20.61 -6.92
N ARG A 281 -10.09 -21.30 -7.17
CA ARG A 281 -9.53 -21.51 -8.51
C ARG A 281 -10.56 -22.06 -9.48
N CYS A 282 -11.29 -23.09 -9.08
CA CYS A 282 -12.33 -23.73 -9.91
C CYS A 282 -13.49 -22.79 -10.19
N ARG A 283 -13.99 -22.07 -9.18
CA ARG A 283 -15.08 -21.10 -9.30
C ARG A 283 -14.75 -19.97 -10.26
N GLU A 284 -13.58 -19.39 -10.11
CA GLU A 284 -13.09 -18.26 -10.91
C GLU A 284 -12.39 -18.71 -12.20
N ARG A 285 -12.24 -20.02 -12.41
CA ARG A 285 -11.56 -20.60 -13.58
C ARG A 285 -10.15 -20.06 -13.80
N LEU A 286 -9.41 -19.90 -12.70
CA LEU A 286 -8.06 -19.36 -12.77
C LEU A 286 -7.14 -20.30 -13.55
N ALA A 287 -6.33 -19.75 -14.46
CA ALA A 287 -5.37 -20.51 -15.28
C ALA A 287 -4.00 -19.81 -15.38
N ALA A 288 -3.91 -18.56 -14.91
CA ALA A 288 -2.70 -17.73 -14.91
C ALA A 288 -2.90 -16.51 -14.00
N PRO A 289 -1.88 -15.72 -13.69
CA PRO A 289 -2.00 -14.41 -13.04
C PRO A 289 -3.00 -13.50 -13.76
N LEU A 290 -3.67 -12.62 -13.02
CA LEU A 290 -4.60 -11.66 -13.62
C LEU A 290 -3.84 -10.79 -14.62
N PHE A 291 -4.47 -10.49 -15.77
CA PHE A 291 -3.91 -9.74 -16.89
C PHE A 291 -2.88 -10.50 -17.76
N TRP A 292 -2.59 -11.79 -17.48
CA TRP A 292 -1.85 -12.61 -18.40
C TRP A 292 -2.80 -13.30 -19.40
N ARG A 293 -2.39 -13.39 -20.65
CA ARG A 293 -3.11 -14.13 -21.67
C ARG A 293 -2.16 -14.73 -22.71
N ARG A 294 -2.58 -15.81 -23.35
CA ARG A 294 -1.87 -16.37 -24.50
C ARG A 294 -2.04 -15.45 -25.71
N ASP A 295 -0.98 -15.29 -26.48
CA ASP A 295 -1.07 -14.75 -27.83
C ASP A 295 -1.52 -15.81 -28.84
N GLY A 296 -1.80 -15.39 -30.09
CA GLY A 296 -2.16 -16.31 -31.17
C GLY A 296 -1.03 -17.21 -31.66
N GLY A 297 0.21 -16.95 -31.27
CA GLY A 297 1.41 -17.71 -31.65
C GLY A 297 1.94 -18.65 -30.56
N GLY A 298 1.24 -18.73 -29.42
CA GLY A 298 1.59 -19.60 -28.30
C GLY A 298 2.48 -18.94 -27.25
N GLY A 299 2.85 -17.66 -27.41
CA GLY A 299 3.54 -16.85 -26.41
C GLY A 299 2.61 -16.35 -25.31
N TRP A 300 3.18 -15.62 -24.35
CA TRP A 300 2.43 -14.98 -23.27
C TRP A 300 2.54 -13.47 -23.35
N LEU A 301 1.40 -12.80 -23.15
CA LEU A 301 1.27 -11.36 -23.05
C LEU A 301 0.81 -10.96 -21.65
N ARG A 302 1.23 -9.76 -21.26
CA ARG A 302 0.68 -9.05 -20.11
C ARG A 302 -0.15 -7.86 -20.62
N HIS A 303 -1.37 -7.70 -20.11
CA HIS A 303 -2.14 -6.48 -20.31
C HIS A 303 -1.75 -5.46 -19.24
N ARG A 304 -1.27 -4.27 -19.63
CA ARG A 304 -0.86 -3.21 -18.71
C ARG A 304 -1.43 -1.88 -19.18
N PHE A 305 -2.32 -1.30 -18.39
CA PHE A 305 -2.94 0.01 -18.62
C PHE A 305 -3.40 0.24 -20.07
N GLY A 306 -4.14 -0.73 -20.63
CA GLY A 306 -4.71 -0.64 -21.98
C GLY A 306 -3.80 -1.13 -23.11
N ALA A 307 -2.56 -1.50 -22.82
CA ALA A 307 -1.64 -2.07 -23.78
C ALA A 307 -1.32 -3.54 -23.48
N ASP A 308 -1.25 -4.35 -24.54
CA ASP A 308 -0.72 -5.70 -24.46
C ASP A 308 0.77 -5.68 -24.85
N GLU A 309 1.58 -6.27 -24.02
CA GLU A 309 3.03 -6.36 -24.23
C GLU A 309 3.51 -7.81 -24.04
N PRO A 310 4.61 -8.23 -24.67
CA PRO A 310 5.22 -9.52 -24.36
C PRO A 310 5.49 -9.61 -22.88
N LEU A 311 5.22 -10.77 -22.27
CA LEU A 311 5.41 -10.97 -20.83
C LEU A 311 6.87 -10.70 -20.44
N PRO A 312 7.15 -9.71 -19.58
CA PRO A 312 8.52 -9.35 -19.17
C PRO A 312 9.04 -10.35 -18.15
N LEU A 313 9.77 -11.36 -18.63
CA LEU A 313 10.13 -12.56 -17.85
C LEU A 313 10.99 -12.26 -16.61
N ASP A 314 11.76 -11.20 -16.63
CA ASP A 314 12.71 -10.87 -15.56
C ASP A 314 12.18 -9.79 -14.57
N GLU A 315 10.91 -9.41 -14.68
CA GLU A 315 10.22 -8.63 -13.66
C GLU A 315 9.59 -9.54 -12.59
N PRO A 316 9.36 -9.07 -11.35
CA PRO A 316 8.55 -9.76 -10.36
C PRO A 316 7.16 -10.11 -10.91
N VAL A 317 6.66 -11.30 -10.58
CA VAL A 317 5.27 -11.62 -10.86
C VAL A 317 4.37 -10.72 -10.01
N GLN A 318 3.30 -10.21 -10.63
CA GLN A 318 2.29 -9.43 -9.92
C GLN A 318 0.87 -9.87 -10.31
N HIS A 319 -0.12 -9.38 -9.58
CA HIS A 319 -1.52 -9.72 -9.79
C HIS A 319 -1.83 -11.20 -9.57
N VAL A 320 -1.23 -11.78 -8.53
CA VAL A 320 -1.50 -13.12 -8.02
C VAL A 320 -2.16 -13.04 -6.65
N CYS A 321 -3.16 -13.88 -6.40
CA CYS A 321 -3.75 -13.97 -5.06
C CYS A 321 -2.89 -14.84 -4.13
N TRP A 322 -3.20 -14.81 -2.83
CA TRP A 322 -2.47 -15.59 -1.83
C TRP A 322 -2.47 -17.09 -2.11
N TYR A 323 -3.59 -17.62 -2.61
CA TYR A 323 -3.70 -19.05 -2.96
C TYR A 323 -2.82 -19.43 -4.15
N GLU A 324 -2.68 -18.56 -5.14
CA GLU A 324 -1.76 -18.74 -6.28
C GLU A 324 -0.31 -18.75 -5.79
N ALA A 325 0.06 -17.80 -4.93
CA ALA A 325 1.39 -17.72 -4.33
C ALA A 325 1.70 -18.97 -3.48
N GLN A 326 0.73 -19.47 -2.71
CA GLN A 326 0.87 -20.70 -1.91
C GLN A 326 1.02 -21.94 -2.79
N ALA A 327 0.22 -22.05 -3.86
CA ALA A 327 0.30 -23.17 -4.80
C ALA A 327 1.65 -23.22 -5.52
N HIS A 328 2.13 -22.07 -6.00
CA HIS A 328 3.48 -21.96 -6.55
C HIS A 328 4.54 -22.37 -5.54
N ALA A 329 4.44 -21.91 -4.29
CA ALA A 329 5.39 -22.25 -3.25
C ALA A 329 5.47 -23.78 -3.01
N ARG A 330 4.32 -24.45 -2.98
CA ARG A 330 4.25 -25.92 -2.85
C ARG A 330 4.82 -26.64 -4.06
N TRP A 331 4.53 -26.17 -5.27
CA TRP A 331 5.11 -26.70 -6.50
C TRP A 331 6.64 -26.62 -6.49
N ALA A 332 7.19 -25.50 -5.99
CA ALA A 332 8.63 -25.32 -5.82
C ALA A 332 9.23 -26.10 -4.62
N GLY A 333 8.44 -26.90 -3.88
CA GLY A 333 8.90 -27.58 -2.67
C GLY A 333 9.25 -26.65 -1.51
N ARG A 334 8.58 -25.49 -1.43
CA ARG A 334 8.86 -24.38 -0.52
C ARG A 334 7.58 -23.85 0.13
N ARG A 335 7.66 -22.72 0.80
CA ARG A 335 6.56 -22.00 1.44
C ARG A 335 6.71 -20.49 1.30
N LEU A 336 5.65 -19.76 1.60
CA LEU A 336 5.73 -18.32 1.82
C LEU A 336 6.47 -18.05 3.16
N PRO A 337 7.21 -16.95 3.29
CA PRO A 337 7.75 -16.52 4.57
C PRO A 337 6.60 -16.13 5.51
N THR A 338 6.77 -16.36 6.80
CA THR A 338 5.93 -15.71 7.81
C THR A 338 6.22 -14.21 7.84
N GLU A 339 5.30 -13.42 8.37
CA GLU A 339 5.50 -11.99 8.53
C GLU A 339 6.76 -11.68 9.36
N ALA A 340 6.99 -12.43 10.44
CA ALA A 340 8.16 -12.25 11.29
C ALA A 340 9.48 -12.61 10.58
N GLU A 341 9.49 -13.64 9.73
CA GLU A 341 10.65 -13.99 8.90
C GLU A 341 10.93 -12.89 7.88
N TRP A 342 9.89 -12.38 7.23
CA TRP A 342 10.02 -11.30 6.26
C TRP A 342 10.60 -10.03 6.91
N GLU A 343 10.02 -9.60 8.06
CA GLU A 343 10.49 -8.40 8.76
C GLU A 343 11.89 -8.57 9.31
N LYS A 344 12.24 -9.75 9.85
CA LYS A 344 13.62 -10.03 10.29
C LYS A 344 14.62 -9.96 9.14
N ALA A 345 14.30 -10.57 8.00
CA ALA A 345 15.15 -10.52 6.80
C ALA A 345 15.30 -9.09 6.25
N CYS A 346 14.28 -8.27 6.39
CA CYS A 346 14.22 -6.89 5.93
C CYS A 346 14.98 -5.94 6.89
N ALA A 347 14.60 -5.93 8.16
CA ALA A 347 14.96 -4.87 9.11
C ALA A 347 16.13 -5.21 10.01
N HIS A 348 16.28 -6.48 10.43
CA HIS A 348 17.24 -6.81 11.45
C HIS A 348 18.68 -6.72 10.95
N ASP A 349 19.49 -5.98 11.67
CA ASP A 349 20.95 -5.89 11.45
C ASP A 349 21.67 -6.81 12.42
N PRO A 350 22.25 -7.94 11.96
CA PRO A 350 22.95 -8.88 12.83
C PRO A 350 24.23 -8.31 13.45
N ALA A 351 24.82 -7.28 12.85
CA ALA A 351 26.03 -6.65 13.38
C ALA A 351 25.77 -5.78 14.61
N THR A 352 24.58 -5.16 14.66
CA THR A 352 24.21 -4.23 15.75
C THR A 352 23.13 -4.80 16.66
N GLY A 353 22.42 -5.87 16.25
CA GLY A 353 21.26 -6.43 16.94
C GLY A 353 20.01 -5.52 16.91
N ARG A 354 20.00 -4.45 16.11
CA ARG A 354 18.91 -3.50 16.01
C ARG A 354 18.08 -3.73 14.75
N SER A 355 16.79 -3.37 14.80
CA SER A 355 15.96 -3.27 13.61
C SER A 355 16.08 -1.88 13.00
N ARG A 356 16.25 -1.82 11.67
CA ARG A 356 16.36 -0.62 10.84
C ARG A 356 14.99 -0.23 10.33
N ARG A 357 14.81 1.02 9.95
CA ARG A 357 13.57 1.52 9.35
C ARG A 357 13.33 0.94 7.95
N PHE A 358 14.41 0.79 7.17
CA PHE A 358 14.42 0.21 5.83
C PHE A 358 15.51 -0.88 5.73
N PRO A 359 15.50 -1.74 4.71
CA PRO A 359 16.51 -2.77 4.54
C PRO A 359 17.95 -2.21 4.56
N TRP A 360 18.17 -1.07 3.92
CA TRP A 360 19.47 -0.40 3.78
C TRP A 360 19.89 0.47 4.99
N GLY A 361 18.99 0.70 5.95
CA GLY A 361 19.24 1.56 7.11
C GLY A 361 18.04 2.47 7.44
N ASP A 362 18.32 3.63 8.03
CA ASP A 362 17.28 4.57 8.47
C ASP A 362 17.07 5.75 7.50
N ASP A 363 17.93 5.89 6.48
CA ASP A 363 17.82 6.92 5.47
C ASP A 363 16.54 6.76 4.62
N PRO A 364 15.88 7.85 4.22
CA PRO A 364 14.71 7.80 3.35
C PRO A 364 14.96 7.02 2.04
N PRO A 365 13.93 6.44 1.45
CA PRO A 365 14.02 5.83 0.13
C PRO A 365 14.48 6.81 -0.94
N THR A 366 15.33 6.33 -1.85
CA THR A 366 15.77 7.07 -3.04
C THR A 366 15.54 6.24 -4.30
N PRO A 367 15.53 6.86 -5.49
CA PRO A 367 15.41 6.15 -6.76
C PRO A 367 16.43 5.04 -7.02
N GLU A 368 17.60 5.10 -6.37
CA GLU A 368 18.67 4.10 -6.50
C GLU A 368 18.47 2.89 -5.55
N ARG A 369 17.58 3.02 -4.57
CA ARG A 369 17.35 2.00 -3.53
C ARG A 369 16.06 1.22 -3.71
N ALA A 370 15.02 1.84 -4.32
CA ALA A 370 13.72 1.19 -4.46
C ALA A 370 12.87 1.81 -5.58
N ASN A 371 12.03 1.00 -6.18
CA ASN A 371 10.98 1.43 -7.12
C ASN A 371 9.70 1.77 -6.34
N LEU A 372 9.48 3.04 -6.11
CA LEU A 372 8.37 3.60 -5.34
C LEU A 372 7.83 4.87 -5.99
N GLY A 373 6.67 5.31 -5.56
CA GLY A 373 6.18 6.66 -5.85
C GLY A 373 5.63 6.85 -7.25
N HIS A 374 5.22 5.77 -7.93
CA HIS A 374 4.61 5.81 -9.27
C HIS A 374 5.55 6.36 -10.36
N ARG A 375 6.85 6.22 -10.21
CA ARG A 375 7.84 6.70 -11.19
C ARG A 375 7.77 5.91 -12.51
N ALA A 376 7.47 4.61 -12.40
CA ALA A 376 7.10 3.79 -13.53
C ALA A 376 5.82 3.02 -13.19
N THR A 377 4.99 2.72 -14.17
CA THR A 377 3.74 1.96 -13.98
C THR A 377 3.95 0.45 -14.09
N ARG A 378 5.10 -0.02 -13.60
CA ARG A 378 5.51 -1.43 -13.62
C ARG A 378 6.60 -1.72 -12.59
N PRO A 379 6.76 -2.98 -12.17
CA PRO A 379 7.93 -3.39 -11.40
C PRO A 379 9.22 -3.22 -12.21
N ALA A 380 10.35 -3.07 -11.51
CA ALA A 380 11.66 -3.11 -12.13
C ALA A 380 12.13 -4.56 -12.37
N PRO A 381 13.04 -4.77 -13.31
CA PRO A 381 13.70 -6.06 -13.46
C PRO A 381 14.39 -6.50 -12.17
N LEU A 382 14.44 -7.81 -11.93
CA LEU A 382 15.06 -8.38 -10.73
C LEU A 382 16.54 -8.03 -10.62
N GLY A 383 16.96 -7.59 -9.43
CA GLY A 383 18.33 -7.14 -9.16
C GLY A 383 18.63 -5.71 -9.62
N ALA A 384 17.61 -4.91 -9.93
CA ALA A 384 17.76 -3.51 -10.32
C ALA A 384 18.22 -2.60 -9.16
N TYR A 385 18.00 -3.01 -7.91
CA TYR A 385 18.24 -2.17 -6.71
C TYR A 385 19.19 -2.81 -5.69
N PRO A 386 20.46 -3.11 -6.05
CA PRO A 386 21.40 -3.72 -5.10
C PRO A 386 21.73 -2.80 -3.90
N ALA A 387 21.62 -1.47 -4.07
CA ALA A 387 21.79 -0.51 -2.98
C ALA A 387 20.63 -0.53 -1.96
N GLY A 388 19.51 -1.16 -2.31
CA GLY A 388 18.34 -1.39 -1.45
C GLY A 388 18.39 -2.70 -0.66
N ALA A 389 19.48 -3.46 -0.73
CA ALA A 389 19.60 -4.75 -0.05
C ALA A 389 19.60 -4.61 1.47
N SER A 390 19.04 -5.62 2.15
CA SER A 390 19.08 -5.72 3.61
C SER A 390 20.47 -6.13 4.14
N ALA A 391 20.65 -6.04 5.46
CA ALA A 391 21.89 -6.48 6.09
C ALA A 391 22.23 -7.97 5.84
N TYR A 392 21.24 -8.77 5.51
CA TYR A 392 21.42 -10.17 5.11
C TYR A 392 21.67 -10.32 3.60
N GLY A 393 21.55 -9.27 2.81
CA GLY A 393 21.70 -9.29 1.36
C GLY A 393 20.42 -9.73 0.61
N VAL A 394 19.26 -9.61 1.21
CA VAL A 394 17.98 -9.78 0.54
C VAL A 394 17.64 -8.48 -0.18
N GLU A 395 17.27 -8.55 -1.44
CA GLU A 395 17.06 -7.41 -2.34
C GLU A 395 15.59 -7.21 -2.67
N GLN A 396 15.24 -5.98 -3.10
CA GLN A 396 13.88 -5.60 -3.55
C GLN A 396 12.79 -6.00 -2.53
N LEU A 397 13.07 -5.80 -1.23
CA LEU A 397 12.10 -6.00 -0.15
C LEU A 397 11.14 -4.81 0.00
N ILE A 398 11.54 -3.66 -0.50
CA ILE A 398 10.74 -2.43 -0.48
C ILE A 398 10.52 -1.97 -1.93
N GLY A 399 9.26 -1.72 -2.28
CA GLY A 399 8.85 -1.34 -3.63
C GLY A 399 8.64 -2.54 -4.56
N ASP A 400 8.49 -2.25 -5.84
CA ASP A 400 8.17 -3.19 -6.91
C ASP A 400 6.82 -3.88 -6.76
N VAL A 401 6.67 -4.82 -5.85
CA VAL A 401 5.40 -5.51 -5.58
C VAL A 401 5.18 -5.68 -4.08
N TRP A 402 3.95 -5.50 -3.62
CA TRP A 402 3.56 -6.02 -2.31
C TRP A 402 3.84 -7.52 -2.25
N GLU A 403 4.27 -8.02 -1.12
CA GLU A 403 4.58 -9.44 -0.97
C GLU A 403 3.64 -10.14 0.01
N TRP A 404 2.96 -11.18 -0.48
CA TRP A 404 2.17 -12.07 0.36
C TRP A 404 3.05 -12.80 1.37
N THR A 405 2.63 -12.80 2.63
CA THR A 405 3.23 -13.65 3.67
C THR A 405 2.31 -14.81 4.03
N ALA A 406 2.83 -15.81 4.74
CA ALA A 406 2.02 -16.92 5.24
C ALA A 406 1.08 -16.50 6.40
N SER A 407 1.34 -15.33 7.03
CA SER A 407 0.69 -14.93 8.27
C SER A 407 -0.70 -14.34 8.05
N ASP A 408 -1.61 -14.67 8.97
CA ASP A 408 -2.88 -13.97 9.10
C ASP A 408 -2.63 -12.60 9.72
N PHE A 409 -3.46 -11.61 9.34
CA PHE A 409 -3.40 -10.29 9.95
C PHE A 409 -3.97 -10.35 11.36
N ALA A 410 -3.13 -10.12 12.34
CA ALA A 410 -3.44 -10.21 13.77
C ALA A 410 -2.77 -9.09 14.55
N ALA A 411 -3.34 -8.78 15.72
CA ALA A 411 -2.78 -7.81 16.64
C ALA A 411 -1.43 -8.28 17.19
N TYR A 412 -0.48 -7.36 17.33
CA TYR A 412 0.75 -7.62 18.07
C TYR A 412 0.49 -7.74 19.59
N PRO A 413 1.36 -8.44 20.34
CA PRO A 413 1.29 -8.45 21.78
C PRO A 413 1.31 -7.03 22.35
N GLY A 414 0.32 -6.68 23.18
CA GLY A 414 0.20 -5.33 23.75
C GLY A 414 -0.40 -4.28 22.82
N PHE A 415 -0.98 -4.68 21.68
CA PHE A 415 -1.70 -3.79 20.79
C PHE A 415 -2.76 -2.95 21.50
N ALA A 416 -2.88 -1.69 21.11
CA ALA A 416 -3.95 -0.79 21.53
C ALA A 416 -4.36 0.08 20.32
N SER A 417 -5.64 0.03 19.99
CA SER A 417 -6.22 0.82 18.88
C SER A 417 -5.91 2.31 19.01
N PHE A 418 -5.50 2.92 17.93
CA PHE A 418 -5.34 4.38 17.82
C PHE A 418 -5.21 4.81 16.35
N PRO A 419 -5.87 5.91 15.93
CA PRO A 419 -6.78 6.74 16.73
C PRO A 419 -8.21 6.20 16.82
N TYR A 420 -8.56 5.17 16.03
CA TYR A 420 -9.88 4.55 16.02
C TYR A 420 -9.77 3.06 15.67
N ARG A 421 -10.76 2.27 16.09
CA ARG A 421 -10.74 0.81 15.97
C ARG A 421 -10.80 0.31 14.51
N GLU A 422 -11.55 1.03 13.71
CA GLU A 422 -11.88 0.64 12.34
C GLU A 422 -10.66 0.71 11.42
N TYR A 423 -9.56 1.34 11.85
CA TYR A 423 -8.33 1.33 11.06
C TYR A 423 -7.71 -0.07 10.96
N SER A 424 -7.56 -0.79 12.07
CA SER A 424 -6.86 -2.07 12.12
C SER A 424 -7.62 -3.16 12.88
N GLU A 425 -8.16 -2.85 14.07
CA GLU A 425 -8.65 -3.84 15.03
C GLU A 425 -9.77 -4.70 14.46
N VAL A 426 -10.68 -4.12 13.68
CA VAL A 426 -11.83 -4.82 13.09
C VAL A 426 -11.42 -5.85 12.03
N PHE A 427 -10.22 -5.73 11.46
CA PHE A 427 -9.68 -6.65 10.46
C PHE A 427 -8.86 -7.79 11.06
N PHE A 428 -8.52 -7.71 12.35
CA PHE A 428 -7.80 -8.81 12.98
C PHE A 428 -8.67 -10.07 13.03
N ARG A 429 -8.03 -11.21 12.79
CA ARG A 429 -8.70 -12.49 12.94
C ARG A 429 -9.27 -12.60 14.35
N PRO A 430 -10.58 -12.86 14.53
CA PRO A 430 -11.16 -13.09 15.83
C PRO A 430 -10.39 -14.21 16.53
N ARG A 431 -9.98 -13.99 17.79
CA ARG A 431 -9.52 -15.09 18.64
C ARG A 431 -10.66 -16.11 18.76
N ALA A 432 -10.34 -17.40 18.71
CA ALA A 432 -11.34 -18.45 18.90
C ALA A 432 -12.17 -18.18 20.17
N GLY A 433 -13.50 -17.95 20.01
CA GLY A 433 -14.42 -17.61 21.10
C GLY A 433 -14.87 -16.14 21.19
N ALA A 434 -14.39 -15.25 20.32
CA ALA A 434 -14.92 -13.88 20.23
C ALA A 434 -16.10 -13.84 19.23
N ASP A 435 -17.20 -13.21 19.66
CA ASP A 435 -18.38 -12.97 18.83
C ASP A 435 -18.00 -12.08 17.63
N PRO A 436 -18.24 -12.49 16.37
CA PRO A 436 -18.02 -11.60 15.24
C PRO A 436 -19.06 -10.48 15.32
N GLY A 437 -18.61 -9.27 15.67
CA GLY A 437 -19.47 -8.10 15.69
C GLY A 437 -20.33 -7.99 14.44
N THR A 438 -21.55 -7.50 14.61
CA THR A 438 -22.63 -7.39 13.62
C THR A 438 -22.30 -6.43 12.46
N GLY A 439 -21.30 -6.76 11.65
CA GLY A 439 -21.05 -6.13 10.35
C GLY A 439 -21.93 -6.77 9.28
N ALA A 440 -22.40 -5.98 8.32
CA ALA A 440 -23.13 -6.50 7.16
C ALA A 440 -22.33 -7.62 6.48
N PRO A 441 -22.98 -8.67 5.96
CA PRO A 441 -22.28 -9.79 5.35
C PRO A 441 -21.48 -9.33 4.13
N ASP A 442 -20.16 -9.34 4.25
CA ASP A 442 -19.25 -9.20 3.11
C ASP A 442 -19.45 -10.42 2.20
N PRO A 443 -19.75 -10.26 0.90
CA PRO A 443 -19.88 -11.39 -0.01
C PRO A 443 -18.64 -12.28 -0.08
N ASP A 444 -17.50 -11.78 0.39
CA ASP A 444 -16.24 -12.52 0.49
C ASP A 444 -16.06 -13.26 1.83
N GLN A 445 -17.05 -13.27 2.74
CA GLN A 445 -16.99 -13.92 4.07
C GLN A 445 -16.72 -15.44 4.05
N HIS A 446 -16.77 -16.08 2.89
CA HIS A 446 -16.35 -17.48 2.75
C HIS A 446 -14.83 -17.66 2.94
N PHE A 447 -14.06 -16.57 2.87
CA PHE A 447 -12.60 -16.57 3.04
C PHE A 447 -12.25 -16.02 4.40
N ARG A 448 -12.03 -16.88 5.37
CA ARG A 448 -11.79 -16.51 6.75
C ARG A 448 -10.42 -15.83 6.91
N GLY A 449 -10.44 -14.53 7.18
CA GLY A 449 -9.29 -13.75 7.63
C GLY A 449 -8.53 -13.08 6.49
N TYR A 450 -7.85 -12.01 6.87
CA TYR A 450 -6.95 -11.26 6.00
C TYR A 450 -5.54 -11.83 6.09
N LYS A 451 -4.79 -11.78 4.99
CA LYS A 451 -3.37 -12.14 4.94
C LYS A 451 -2.52 -10.88 4.93
N VAL A 452 -1.37 -10.96 5.59
CA VAL A 452 -0.44 -9.82 5.66
C VAL A 452 0.33 -9.68 4.36
N LEU A 453 0.43 -8.43 3.92
CA LEU A 453 1.22 -7.95 2.79
C LEU A 453 2.34 -7.05 3.31
N ARG A 454 3.53 -7.16 2.73
CA ARG A 454 4.70 -6.39 3.17
C ARG A 454 5.41 -5.72 1.98
N GLY A 455 6.17 -4.66 2.26
CA GLY A 455 7.15 -4.08 1.35
C GLY A 455 6.69 -2.89 0.52
N GLY A 456 5.44 -2.81 0.17
CA GLY A 456 4.97 -1.80 -0.80
C GLY A 456 5.20 -2.24 -2.24
N SER A 457 4.53 -1.59 -3.18
CA SER A 457 4.68 -1.80 -4.62
C SER A 457 5.31 -0.58 -5.29
N TRP A 458 5.58 -0.65 -6.58
CA TRP A 458 5.96 0.50 -7.40
C TRP A 458 4.94 1.66 -7.32
N ALA A 459 3.68 1.32 -7.02
CA ALA A 459 2.58 2.26 -6.86
C ALA A 459 2.46 2.83 -5.43
N THR A 460 3.26 2.37 -4.48
CA THR A 460 3.23 2.85 -3.10
C THR A 460 4.11 4.09 -2.96
N ASP A 461 3.62 5.12 -2.25
CA ASP A 461 4.44 6.29 -1.94
C ASP A 461 5.46 5.99 -0.82
N ALA A 462 6.60 6.65 -0.86
CA ALA A 462 7.67 6.49 0.13
C ALA A 462 7.21 6.76 1.58
N SER A 463 6.19 7.60 1.79
CA SER A 463 5.61 7.88 3.10
C SER A 463 4.84 6.70 3.69
N ALA A 464 4.28 5.82 2.82
CA ALA A 464 3.49 4.65 3.17
C ALA A 464 4.31 3.35 3.08
N THR A 465 5.63 3.42 3.24
CA THR A 465 6.50 2.25 3.23
C THR A 465 7.60 2.35 4.28
N ARG A 466 7.89 1.24 4.92
CA ARG A 466 8.98 0.97 5.88
C ARG A 466 8.99 -0.52 6.21
N ALA A 467 10.04 -1.00 6.82
CA ALA A 467 10.15 -2.41 7.17
C ALA A 467 9.02 -2.91 8.09
N THR A 468 8.46 -2.05 8.94
CA THR A 468 7.37 -2.37 9.86
C THR A 468 5.98 -2.18 9.28
N PHE A 469 5.85 -1.49 8.12
CA PHE A 469 4.53 -1.21 7.53
C PHE A 469 3.79 -2.51 7.20
N ARG A 470 2.54 -2.59 7.63
CA ARG A 470 1.68 -3.76 7.44
C ARG A 470 0.48 -3.37 6.58
N ASN A 471 0.36 -4.01 5.43
CA ASN A 471 -0.86 -4.00 4.65
C ASN A 471 -1.53 -5.38 4.75
N TRP A 472 -2.79 -5.46 4.39
CA TRP A 472 -3.55 -6.72 4.42
C TRP A 472 -4.65 -6.71 3.37
N ASP A 473 -4.97 -7.90 2.87
CA ASP A 473 -6.14 -8.07 2.00
C ASP A 473 -6.68 -9.51 2.12
N HIS A 474 -7.87 -9.72 1.57
CA HIS A 474 -8.44 -11.07 1.44
C HIS A 474 -7.55 -11.95 0.56
N PRO A 475 -7.40 -13.25 0.89
CA PRO A 475 -6.52 -14.17 0.16
C PRO A 475 -6.89 -14.38 -1.31
N ILE A 476 -8.06 -13.91 -1.74
CA ILE A 476 -8.56 -13.98 -3.12
C ILE A 476 -8.21 -12.74 -3.98
N ARG A 477 -7.70 -11.68 -3.36
CA ARG A 477 -7.43 -10.42 -4.06
C ARG A 477 -6.22 -10.56 -4.97
N ARG A 478 -6.37 -10.16 -6.23
CA ARG A 478 -5.32 -10.22 -7.26
C ARG A 478 -5.24 -8.97 -8.14
N GLN A 479 -6.18 -8.03 -7.98
CA GLN A 479 -6.20 -6.76 -8.71
C GLN A 479 -5.19 -5.73 -8.18
N ILE A 480 -4.68 -5.92 -6.97
CA ILE A 480 -3.64 -5.09 -6.36
C ILE A 480 -2.26 -5.46 -6.92
N PHE A 481 -1.27 -4.57 -6.76
CA PHE A 481 0.09 -4.76 -7.30
C PHE A 481 0.91 -5.67 -6.39
N VAL A 482 0.52 -6.92 -6.31
CA VAL A 482 1.04 -7.91 -5.36
C VAL A 482 1.69 -9.09 -6.05
N GLY A 483 2.85 -9.49 -5.54
CA GLY A 483 3.59 -10.70 -5.83
C GLY A 483 3.97 -11.42 -4.53
N PHE A 484 5.09 -12.12 -4.52
CA PHE A 484 5.57 -12.87 -3.36
C PHE A 484 7.03 -13.30 -3.54
N ARG A 485 7.66 -13.71 -2.45
CA ARG A 485 8.93 -14.46 -2.44
C ARG A 485 8.78 -15.74 -1.66
N LEU A 486 9.73 -16.67 -1.83
CA LEU A 486 9.69 -17.97 -1.19
C LEU A 486 10.65 -18.03 0.00
N ALA A 487 10.32 -18.94 0.91
CA ALA A 487 11.18 -19.32 2.01
C ALA A 487 11.14 -20.84 2.22
N ARG A 488 12.10 -21.35 2.97
CA ARG A 488 12.08 -22.71 3.50
C ARG A 488 12.74 -22.79 4.87
N ASN A 489 12.43 -23.81 5.61
CA ASN A 489 13.12 -24.09 6.86
C ASN A 489 14.59 -24.41 6.58
N ALA A 490 15.48 -24.10 7.52
CA ALA A 490 16.81 -24.65 7.50
C ALA A 490 16.73 -26.19 7.61
N ALA A 491 17.61 -26.88 6.91
CA ALA A 491 17.65 -28.34 6.92
C ALA A 491 18.16 -28.85 8.26
#